data_0c4f1c6a2db70d37bee55141e676de12
#
_entry.id   0c4f1c6a2db70d37bee55141e676de12
#
_cell.length_a   1.000
_cell.length_b   1.000
_cell.length_c   1.000
_cell.angle_alpha   90.00
_cell.angle_beta   90.00
_cell.angle_gamma   90.00
#
_symmetry.space_group_name_H-M   'P 1'
#
loop_
_entity.id
_entity.type
_entity.pdbx_description
1 polymer ?
#
loop_
_entity_poly.entity_id
_entity_poly.type
_entity_poly.pdbx_seq_one_letter_code
_entity_poly.pdbx_strand_id
1 'polypeptide(L)'
;MAQINADPDKLRELSRKMKSAADQIESMRSQLMKGLASTGWNDRERQKFEAELTADLKKVMTVSQRLKSQYPSILQRKASALDEFRR
;
A
#
# COMPACT_ATOMS: atom_id res chain seq x y z
N MET A 1 -6.37 -6.63 33.63
CA MET A 1 -7.03 -7.15 32.43
C MET A 1 -7.04 -6.09 31.32
N ALA A 2 -6.47 -6.39 30.18
CA ALA A 2 -6.43 -5.41 29.09
C ALA A 2 -7.82 -5.28 28.48
N GLN A 3 -8.37 -4.07 28.54
CA GLN A 3 -9.59 -3.77 27.80
C GLN A 3 -9.25 -3.47 26.36
N ILE A 4 -9.96 -4.12 25.44
CA ILE A 4 -9.78 -3.87 24.02
C ILE A 4 -10.75 -2.74 23.65
N ASN A 5 -10.20 -1.55 23.47
CA ASN A 5 -11.00 -0.36 23.15
C ASN A 5 -10.92 -0.07 21.65
N ALA A 6 -11.20 -1.06 20.84
CA ALA A 6 -11.20 -0.89 19.39
C ALA A 6 -12.63 -0.99 18.88
N ASP A 7 -12.96 -0.13 17.92
CA ASP A 7 -14.25 -0.14 17.24
C ASP A 7 -14.11 -0.95 15.95
N PRO A 8 -14.84 -2.08 15.82
CA PRO A 8 -14.73 -2.91 14.62
C PRO A 8 -14.99 -2.15 13.32
N ASP A 9 -15.94 -1.22 13.32
CA ASP A 9 -16.27 -0.46 12.13
C ASP A 9 -15.13 0.46 11.72
N LYS A 10 -14.43 1.04 12.70
CA LYS A 10 -13.26 1.87 12.42
C LYS A 10 -12.08 1.06 11.94
N LEU A 11 -11.92 -0.17 12.40
CA LEU A 11 -10.90 -1.07 11.88
C LEU A 11 -11.18 -1.42 10.42
N ARG A 12 -12.42 -1.64 10.07
CA ARG A 12 -12.81 -1.90 8.68
C ARG A 12 -12.61 -0.68 7.80
N GLU A 13 -12.90 0.50 8.34
CA GLU A 13 -12.66 1.75 7.64
C GLU A 13 -11.17 1.95 7.36
N LEU A 14 -10.32 1.69 8.36
CA LEU A 14 -8.86 1.75 8.16
C LEU A 14 -8.41 0.76 7.10
N SER A 15 -8.97 -0.44 7.11
CA SER A 15 -8.69 -1.45 6.08
C SER A 15 -8.97 -0.92 4.68
N ARG A 16 -10.11 -0.26 4.48
CA ARG A 16 -10.46 0.34 3.19
C ARG A 16 -9.50 1.45 2.80
N LYS A 17 -9.10 2.27 3.77
CA LYS A 17 -8.12 3.35 3.52
C LYS A 17 -6.77 2.79 3.11
N MET A 18 -6.34 1.68 3.70
CA MET A 18 -5.10 1.03 3.32
C MET A 18 -5.14 0.50 1.89
N LYS A 19 -6.25 -0.11 1.50
CA LYS A 19 -6.43 -0.58 0.12
C LYS A 19 -6.41 0.58 -0.88
N SER A 20 -7.08 1.68 -0.53
CA SER A 20 -7.08 2.88 -1.36
C SER A 20 -5.68 3.47 -1.49
N ALA A 21 -4.92 3.51 -0.39
CA ALA A 21 -3.53 3.99 -0.43
C ALA A 21 -2.66 3.11 -1.34
N ALA A 22 -2.87 1.79 -1.30
CA ALA A 22 -2.14 0.87 -2.19
C ALA A 22 -2.43 1.18 -3.65
N ASP A 23 -3.70 1.42 -4.00
CA ASP A 23 -4.06 1.78 -5.37
C ASP A 23 -3.42 3.09 -5.80
N GLN A 24 -3.35 4.07 -4.91
CA GLN A 24 -2.70 5.34 -5.19
C GLN A 24 -1.20 5.16 -5.42
N ILE A 25 -0.54 4.30 -4.64
CA ILE A 25 0.88 4.00 -4.82
C ILE A 25 1.12 3.37 -6.19
N GLU A 26 0.29 2.42 -6.61
CA GLU A 26 0.40 1.81 -7.93
C GLU A 26 0.22 2.84 -9.04
N SER A 27 -0.74 3.74 -8.89
CA SER A 27 -0.99 4.81 -9.85
C SER A 27 0.22 5.75 -9.94
N MET A 28 0.78 6.12 -8.79
CA MET A 28 1.95 6.99 -8.74
C MET A 28 3.15 6.35 -9.42
N ARG A 29 3.39 5.06 -9.19
CA ARG A 29 4.47 4.34 -9.85
C ARG A 29 4.32 4.41 -11.37
N SER A 30 3.11 4.14 -11.86
CA SER A 30 2.83 4.20 -13.29
C SER A 30 3.08 5.60 -13.86
N GLN A 31 2.65 6.63 -13.14
CA GLN A 31 2.84 8.02 -13.58
C GLN A 31 4.31 8.38 -13.64
N LEU A 32 5.11 7.95 -12.65
CA LEU A 32 6.53 8.24 -12.62
C LEU A 32 7.26 7.58 -13.79
N MET A 33 6.94 6.32 -14.07
CA MET A 33 7.57 5.61 -15.19
C MET A 33 7.17 6.21 -16.54
N LYS A 34 5.92 6.61 -16.70
CA LYS A 34 5.47 7.30 -17.91
C LYS A 34 6.13 8.68 -18.04
N GLY A 35 6.25 9.38 -16.91
CA GLY A 35 6.94 10.67 -16.88
C GLY A 35 8.40 10.55 -17.34
N LEU A 36 9.11 9.54 -16.84
CA LEU A 36 10.48 9.30 -17.26
C LEU A 36 10.54 9.01 -18.75
N ALA A 37 9.65 8.16 -19.26
CA ALA A 37 9.63 7.81 -20.67
C ALA A 37 9.36 9.03 -21.56
N SER A 38 8.56 9.98 -21.09
CA SER A 38 8.19 11.15 -21.89
C SER A 38 9.22 12.28 -21.84
N THR A 39 10.30 12.16 -21.06
CA THR A 39 11.35 13.19 -21.00
C THR A 39 12.21 13.25 -22.27
N GLY A 40 12.24 12.16 -23.04
CA GLY A 40 13.16 12.04 -24.17
C GLY A 40 14.61 11.78 -23.78
N TRP A 41 14.87 11.66 -22.48
CA TRP A 41 16.20 11.38 -21.96
C TRP A 41 16.58 9.93 -22.27
N ASN A 42 17.66 9.70 -23.03
CA ASN A 42 18.00 8.36 -23.53
C ASN A 42 19.49 8.05 -23.52
N ASP A 43 20.26 8.71 -22.67
CA ASP A 43 21.70 8.44 -22.57
C ASP A 43 21.99 7.39 -21.49
N ARG A 44 23.29 7.15 -21.25
CA ARG A 44 23.73 6.13 -20.29
C ARG A 44 23.36 6.51 -18.85
N GLU A 45 23.33 7.78 -18.54
CA GLU A 45 22.93 8.23 -17.19
C GLU A 45 21.46 7.93 -16.92
N ARG A 46 20.61 8.02 -17.94
CA ARG A 46 19.22 7.63 -17.81
C ARG A 46 19.07 6.17 -17.44
N GLN A 47 19.88 5.29 -18.05
CA GLN A 47 19.81 3.86 -17.75
C GLN A 47 20.14 3.60 -16.28
N LYS A 48 21.15 4.28 -15.74
CA LYS A 48 21.49 4.16 -14.32
C LYS A 48 20.37 4.68 -13.43
N PHE A 49 19.83 5.84 -13.77
CA PHE A 49 18.72 6.45 -13.02
C PHE A 49 17.51 5.53 -13.02
N GLU A 50 17.14 5.00 -14.19
CA GLU A 50 15.99 4.10 -14.31
C GLU A 50 16.18 2.83 -13.49
N ALA A 51 17.38 2.27 -13.46
CA ALA A 51 17.68 1.08 -12.67
C ALA A 51 17.52 1.34 -11.18
N GLU A 52 18.03 2.48 -10.69
CA GLU A 52 17.89 2.85 -9.29
C GLU A 52 16.43 3.11 -8.92
N LEU A 53 15.73 3.86 -9.77
CA LEU A 53 14.32 4.16 -9.54
C LEU A 53 13.48 2.90 -9.52
N THR A 54 13.71 1.99 -10.48
CA THR A 54 12.99 0.73 -10.55
C THR A 54 13.23 -0.13 -9.31
N ALA A 55 14.47 -0.18 -8.81
CA ALA A 55 14.81 -0.93 -7.61
C ALA A 55 14.07 -0.37 -6.39
N ASP A 56 14.04 0.94 -6.25
CA ASP A 56 13.34 1.58 -5.12
C ASP A 56 11.84 1.42 -5.23
N LEU A 57 11.28 1.53 -6.45
CA LEU A 57 9.85 1.33 -6.65
C LEU A 57 9.43 -0.11 -6.36
N LYS A 58 10.31 -1.09 -6.58
CA LYS A 58 10.03 -2.47 -6.17
C LYS A 58 9.81 -2.58 -4.66
N LYS A 59 10.62 -1.87 -3.88
CA LYS A 59 10.46 -1.86 -2.42
C LYS A 59 9.13 -1.24 -2.02
N VAL A 60 8.78 -0.13 -2.67
CA VAL A 60 7.51 0.53 -2.42
C VAL A 60 6.33 -0.37 -2.79
N MET A 61 6.44 -1.11 -3.89
CA MET A 61 5.39 -2.04 -4.31
C MET A 61 5.22 -3.20 -3.34
N THR A 62 6.29 -3.64 -2.68
CA THR A 62 6.17 -4.65 -1.63
C THR A 62 5.32 -4.11 -0.46
N VAL A 63 5.56 -2.87 -0.05
CA VAL A 63 4.75 -2.21 0.98
C VAL A 63 3.31 -2.06 0.51
N SER A 64 3.13 -1.67 -0.75
CA SER A 64 1.79 -1.51 -1.34
C SER A 64 0.99 -2.80 -1.27
N GLN A 65 1.61 -3.95 -1.56
CA GLN A 65 0.94 -5.23 -1.47
C GLN A 65 0.53 -5.58 -0.05
N ARG A 66 1.34 -5.23 0.94
CA ARG A 66 0.97 -5.41 2.34
C ARG A 66 -0.23 -4.56 2.72
N LEU A 67 -0.27 -3.32 2.24
CA LEU A 67 -1.40 -2.42 2.45
C LEU A 67 -2.66 -2.93 1.76
N LYS A 68 -2.50 -3.64 0.66
CA LYS A 68 -3.63 -4.14 -0.13
C LYS A 68 -4.25 -5.39 0.46
N SER A 69 -3.45 -6.28 1.05
CA SER A 69 -3.95 -7.58 1.49
C SER A 69 -3.57 -7.96 2.92
N GLN A 70 -2.30 -7.88 3.29
CA GLN A 70 -1.84 -8.41 4.59
C GLN A 70 -2.40 -7.61 5.76
N TYR A 71 -2.25 -6.30 5.76
CA TYR A 71 -2.73 -5.46 6.85
C TYR A 71 -4.26 -5.42 6.90
N PRO A 72 -4.99 -5.25 5.78
CA PRO A 72 -6.44 -5.34 5.83
C PRO A 72 -6.94 -6.66 6.37
N SER A 73 -6.30 -7.77 6.05
CA SER A 73 -6.67 -9.08 6.56
C SER A 73 -6.55 -9.14 8.08
N ILE A 74 -5.47 -8.59 8.64
CA ILE A 74 -5.27 -8.54 10.08
C ILE A 74 -6.36 -7.71 10.75
N LEU A 75 -6.67 -6.54 10.18
CA LEU A 75 -7.68 -5.65 10.72
C LEU A 75 -9.07 -6.27 10.68
N GLN A 76 -9.39 -6.97 9.59
CA GLN A 76 -10.70 -7.61 9.45
C GLN A 76 -10.87 -8.77 10.41
N ARG A 77 -9.80 -9.56 10.64
CA ARG A 77 -9.86 -10.63 11.63
C ARG A 77 -10.08 -10.08 13.04
N LYS A 78 -9.41 -8.96 13.35
CA LYS A 78 -9.59 -8.31 14.65
C LYS A 78 -11.00 -7.76 14.79
N ALA A 79 -11.53 -7.12 13.75
CA ALA A 79 -12.88 -6.60 13.75
C ALA A 79 -13.91 -7.71 13.95
N SER A 80 -13.75 -8.83 13.26
CA SER A 80 -14.66 -9.99 13.40
C SER A 80 -14.60 -10.57 14.80
N ALA A 81 -13.40 -10.67 15.39
CA ALA A 81 -13.25 -11.15 16.75
C ALA A 81 -13.96 -10.24 17.75
N LEU A 82 -13.88 -8.92 17.55
CA LEU A 82 -14.56 -7.96 18.40
C LEU A 82 -16.08 -8.04 18.26
N ASP A 83 -16.58 -8.27 17.05
CA ASP A 83 -18.01 -8.46 16.82
C ASP A 83 -18.53 -9.69 17.57
N GLU A 84 -17.80 -10.80 17.50
CA GLU A 84 -18.18 -12.01 18.24
C GLU A 84 -18.21 -11.78 19.74
N PHE A 85 -17.26 -11.00 20.24
CA PHE A 85 -17.17 -10.72 21.66
C PHE A 85 -18.34 -9.88 22.15
N ARG A 86 -18.95 -9.07 21.28
CA ARG A 86 -20.07 -8.21 21.61
C ARG A 86 -21.44 -8.92 21.59
N ARG A 87 -21.49 -10.13 21.14
CA ARG A 87 -22.74 -10.90 21.15
C ARG A 87 -23.13 -11.36 22.57
#